data_61946d1ee38212c426df8af4622ec456
#
_entry.id   61946d1ee38212c426df8af4622ec456
#
_cell.length_a   1.000
_cell.length_b   1.000
_cell.length_c   1.000
_cell.angle_alpha   90.00
_cell.angle_beta   90.00
_cell.angle_gamma   90.00
#
_symmetry.space_group_name_H-M   'P 1'
#
loop_
_entity.id
_entity.type
_entity.pdbx_description
1 polymer ?
#
loop_
_entity_poly.entity_id
_entity_poly.type
_entity_poly.pdbx_seq_one_letter_code
_entity_poly.pdbx_strand_id
1 'polypeptide(L)'
;MDIYAGFSKDAIHWEINHEPITFVGEDEEILKRQYRYDPRVCFIEDRYYITWCNGYHGPTIGIAYTFDFKTFVQLENAFLPYNRNGVLFPKKIGGKYAMLSRPSDTGHTAFGDIFYSQSPDLEYWGHHRFVMGTFGGDASAWQATKIGPGPVPIETDEGWLLIYHGVLQTCNGFVYRMGCALLDLSLIHI
;
A
#
# COMPACT_ATOMS: atom_id res chain seq x y z
N MET A 1 10.88 -9.22 9.95
CA MET A 1 9.97 -9.60 8.86
C MET A 1 10.61 -9.18 7.56
N ASP A 2 10.51 -10.03 6.53
CA ASP A 2 11.10 -9.78 5.21
C ASP A 2 10.14 -10.24 4.11
N ILE A 3 10.41 -9.80 2.88
CA ILE A 3 9.64 -10.11 1.68
C ILE A 3 10.38 -11.17 0.89
N TYR A 4 9.67 -12.19 0.42
CA TYR A 4 10.19 -13.27 -0.40
C TYR A 4 9.52 -13.27 -1.76
N ALA A 5 10.27 -13.58 -2.81
CA ALA A 5 9.69 -13.80 -4.13
C ALA A 5 9.21 -15.23 -4.28
N GLY A 6 8.05 -15.41 -4.87
CA GLY A 6 7.48 -16.70 -5.23
C GLY A 6 6.99 -16.71 -6.67
N PHE A 7 7.14 -17.82 -7.36
CA PHE A 7 6.77 -17.98 -8.76
C PHE A 7 5.84 -19.17 -8.94
N SER A 8 4.88 -19.02 -9.85
CA SER A 8 3.93 -20.06 -10.19
C SER A 8 3.60 -20.00 -11.68
N LYS A 9 3.31 -21.16 -12.26
CA LYS A 9 2.82 -21.28 -13.64
C LYS A 9 1.29 -21.42 -13.72
N ASP A 10 0.65 -21.80 -12.63
CA ASP A 10 -0.78 -22.12 -12.56
C ASP A 10 -1.53 -21.40 -11.44
N ALA A 11 -0.84 -20.54 -10.68
CA ALA A 11 -1.35 -19.82 -9.50
C ALA A 11 -1.80 -20.73 -8.33
N ILE A 12 -1.51 -22.04 -8.40
CA ILE A 12 -1.85 -23.03 -7.37
C ILE A 12 -0.56 -23.56 -6.73
N HIS A 13 0.42 -23.96 -7.55
CA HIS A 13 1.69 -24.46 -7.10
C HIS A 13 2.75 -23.37 -7.18
N TRP A 14 3.38 -23.08 -6.04
CA TRP A 14 4.32 -21.96 -5.90
C TRP A 14 5.70 -22.45 -5.49
N GLU A 15 6.71 -21.95 -6.17
CA GLU A 15 8.11 -22.03 -5.75
C GLU A 15 8.49 -20.72 -5.07
N ILE A 16 8.77 -20.80 -3.76
CA ILE A 16 9.13 -19.61 -2.96
C ILE A 16 10.64 -19.63 -2.73
N ASN A 17 11.30 -18.52 -3.01
CA ASN A 17 12.72 -18.37 -2.75
C ASN A 17 13.02 -18.55 -1.25
N HIS A 18 14.11 -19.24 -0.94
CA HIS A 18 14.54 -19.45 0.45
C HIS A 18 15.15 -18.20 1.08
N GLU A 19 15.70 -17.31 0.25
CA GLU A 19 16.27 -16.04 0.69
C GLU A 19 15.28 -14.90 0.41
N PRO A 20 15.21 -13.91 1.31
CA PRO A 20 14.39 -12.73 1.07
C PRO A 20 14.96 -11.91 -0.10
N ILE A 21 14.10 -11.13 -0.74
CA ILE A 21 14.53 -10.21 -1.79
C ILE A 21 15.51 -9.17 -1.21
N THR A 22 16.49 -8.79 -2.02
CA THR A 22 17.46 -7.74 -1.68
C THR A 22 17.10 -6.48 -2.44
N PHE A 23 17.01 -5.38 -1.71
CA PHE A 23 16.83 -4.06 -2.30
C PHE A 23 18.19 -3.37 -2.43
N VAL A 24 18.41 -2.72 -3.55
CA VAL A 24 19.58 -1.88 -3.81
C VAL A 24 19.14 -0.43 -3.97
N GLY A 25 20.01 0.52 -3.62
CA GLY A 25 19.82 1.93 -3.94
C GLY A 25 20.06 2.18 -5.43
N GLU A 26 19.84 3.41 -5.89
CA GLU A 26 20.11 3.81 -7.27
C GLU A 26 21.60 3.69 -7.66
N ASP A 27 22.48 3.75 -6.68
CA ASP A 27 23.93 3.52 -6.81
C ASP A 27 24.33 2.03 -6.69
N GLU A 28 23.38 1.11 -6.72
CA GLU A 28 23.54 -0.32 -6.53
C GLU A 28 24.09 -0.75 -5.15
N GLU A 29 24.13 0.14 -4.17
CA GLU A 29 24.45 -0.24 -2.80
C GLU A 29 23.34 -1.07 -2.17
N ILE A 30 23.71 -2.14 -1.45
CA ILE A 30 22.75 -2.99 -0.74
C ILE A 30 22.26 -2.25 0.50
N LEU A 31 20.96 -1.96 0.51
CA LEU A 31 20.35 -1.25 1.61
C LEU A 31 20.16 -2.15 2.84
N LYS A 32 20.44 -1.60 4.01
CA LYS A 32 20.29 -2.31 5.29
C LYS A 32 18.84 -2.77 5.47
N ARG A 33 18.67 -4.02 5.87
CA ARG A 33 17.38 -4.59 6.16
C ARG A 33 16.76 -3.89 7.38
N GLN A 34 15.56 -3.37 7.18
CA GLN A 34 14.64 -3.01 8.22
C GLN A 34 13.49 -4.01 8.20
N TYR A 35 12.49 -3.89 9.07
CA TYR A 35 11.31 -4.74 8.93
C TYR A 35 10.54 -4.35 7.66
N ARG A 36 10.08 -5.34 6.91
CA ARG A 36 9.29 -5.18 5.69
C ARG A 36 8.14 -6.17 5.71
N TYR A 37 6.92 -5.70 5.49
CA TYR A 37 5.73 -6.55 5.44
C TYR A 37 4.63 -5.93 4.58
N ASP A 38 3.60 -6.71 4.28
CA ASP A 38 2.46 -6.32 3.45
C ASP A 38 2.87 -5.79 2.07
N PRO A 39 3.65 -6.54 1.26
CA PRO A 39 4.01 -6.12 -0.08
C PRO A 39 2.80 -6.09 -1.01
N ARG A 40 2.79 -5.12 -1.91
CA ARG A 40 1.84 -5.01 -3.02
C ARG A 40 2.59 -4.77 -4.30
N VAL A 41 2.24 -5.52 -5.35
CA VAL A 41 2.89 -5.43 -6.65
C VAL A 41 1.93 -4.83 -7.65
N CYS A 42 2.39 -3.81 -8.37
CA CYS A 42 1.61 -3.08 -9.37
C CYS A 42 2.44 -2.90 -10.64
N PHE A 43 1.90 -3.29 -11.80
CA PHE A 43 2.55 -3.02 -13.09
C PHE A 43 2.07 -1.67 -13.61
N ILE A 44 3.00 -0.76 -13.91
CA ILE A 44 2.71 0.56 -14.47
C ILE A 44 3.68 0.81 -15.61
N GLU A 45 3.13 1.10 -16.80
CA GLU A 45 3.88 1.39 -18.03
C GLU A 45 4.79 0.23 -18.47
N ASP A 46 6.01 0.13 -17.96
CA ASP A 46 7.04 -0.80 -18.44
C ASP A 46 7.68 -1.66 -17.34
N ARG A 47 7.28 -1.46 -16.08
CA ARG A 47 7.92 -2.13 -14.95
C ARG A 47 6.94 -2.44 -13.82
N TYR A 48 7.38 -3.32 -12.92
CA TYR A 48 6.66 -3.62 -11.69
C TYR A 48 7.14 -2.73 -10.57
N TYR A 49 6.21 -2.13 -9.85
CA TYR A 49 6.46 -1.42 -8.62
C TYR A 49 5.99 -2.26 -7.43
N ILE A 50 6.78 -2.26 -6.38
CA ILE A 50 6.47 -2.91 -5.12
C ILE A 50 6.36 -1.83 -4.06
N THR A 51 5.26 -1.82 -3.32
CA THR A 51 5.09 -1.02 -2.11
C THR A 51 4.97 -1.93 -0.91
N TRP A 52 5.49 -1.50 0.24
CA TRP A 52 5.41 -2.27 1.48
C TRP A 52 5.40 -1.36 2.69
N CYS A 53 5.04 -1.92 3.87
CA CYS A 53 5.29 -1.24 5.12
C CYS A 53 6.77 -1.36 5.49
N ASN A 54 7.45 -0.23 5.53
CA ASN A 54 8.88 -0.11 5.79
C ASN A 54 9.12 0.53 7.17
N GLY A 55 10.04 -0.03 7.94
CA GLY A 55 10.45 0.54 9.23
C GLY A 55 11.52 1.62 9.06
N TYR A 56 11.15 2.87 9.22
CA TYR A 56 12.05 4.02 9.17
C TYR A 56 11.60 5.08 10.18
N HIS A 57 12.18 5.08 11.38
CA HIS A 57 11.73 5.90 12.53
C HIS A 57 10.23 5.75 12.85
N GLY A 58 9.70 4.57 12.57
CA GLY A 58 8.29 4.22 12.60
C GLY A 58 7.86 3.63 11.26
N PRO A 59 6.62 3.15 11.14
CA PRO A 59 6.13 2.57 9.91
C PRO A 59 5.90 3.65 8.84
N THR A 60 6.46 3.44 7.66
CA THR A 60 6.22 4.25 6.47
C THR A 60 5.99 3.35 5.25
N ILE A 61 5.86 3.93 4.07
CA ILE A 61 5.66 3.20 2.82
C ILE A 61 6.95 3.25 2.02
N GLY A 62 7.59 2.08 1.89
CA GLY A 62 8.70 1.89 0.96
C GLY A 62 8.18 1.64 -0.44
N ILE A 63 8.93 2.07 -1.44
CA ILE A 63 8.70 1.85 -2.86
C ILE A 63 9.96 1.30 -3.49
N ALA A 64 9.82 0.32 -4.36
CA ALA A 64 10.87 -0.16 -5.26
C ALA A 64 10.28 -0.50 -6.61
N TYR A 65 11.14 -0.62 -7.61
CA TYR A 65 10.74 -1.17 -8.90
C TYR A 65 11.63 -2.34 -9.30
N THR A 66 11.11 -3.15 -10.21
CA THR A 66 11.84 -4.25 -10.85
C THR A 66 11.32 -4.48 -12.27
N PHE A 67 12.20 -4.99 -13.12
CA PHE A 67 11.83 -5.45 -14.46
C PHE A 67 11.73 -6.98 -14.55
N ASP A 68 12.40 -7.69 -13.65
CA ASP A 68 12.68 -9.11 -13.78
C ASP A 68 12.42 -9.96 -12.51
N PHE A 69 12.00 -9.31 -11.42
CA PHE A 69 11.86 -9.91 -10.09
C PHE A 69 13.15 -10.52 -9.52
N LYS A 70 14.31 -10.07 -9.99
CA LYS A 70 15.64 -10.45 -9.49
C LYS A 70 16.35 -9.26 -8.87
N THR A 71 16.36 -8.14 -9.59
CA THR A 71 16.92 -6.87 -9.12
C THR A 71 15.78 -5.95 -8.70
N PHE A 72 15.84 -5.46 -7.47
CA PHE A 72 14.84 -4.55 -6.90
C PHE A 72 15.51 -3.23 -6.51
N VAL A 73 15.22 -2.17 -7.25
CA VAL A 73 15.77 -0.84 -6.98
C VAL A 73 14.80 -0.08 -6.07
N GLN A 74 15.27 0.22 -4.86
CA GLN A 74 14.47 0.96 -3.88
C GLN A 74 14.58 2.46 -4.13
N LEU A 75 13.42 3.11 -4.17
CA LEU A 75 13.27 4.56 -4.21
C LEU A 75 13.15 5.12 -2.79
N GLU A 76 13.03 6.44 -2.69
CA GLU A 76 12.72 7.10 -1.43
C GLU A 76 11.39 6.61 -0.81
N ASN A 77 11.27 6.71 0.50
CA ASN A 77 10.00 6.41 1.16
C ASN A 77 8.94 7.44 0.74
N ALA A 78 7.76 6.95 0.40
CA ALA A 78 6.69 7.83 -0.10
C ALA A 78 6.21 8.87 0.91
N PHE A 79 6.24 8.54 2.19
CA PHE A 79 5.67 9.38 3.26
C PHE A 79 6.52 9.34 4.52
N LEU A 80 6.30 10.34 5.37
CA LEU A 80 6.79 10.32 6.75
C LEU A 80 6.07 9.24 7.57
N PRO A 81 6.67 8.74 8.66
CA PRO A 81 5.94 7.95 9.65
C PRO A 81 4.78 8.79 10.25
N TYR A 82 3.67 8.26 10.60
CA TYR A 82 3.15 6.91 10.63
C TYR A 82 2.15 6.69 9.48
N ASN A 83 2.59 6.11 8.39
CA ASN A 83 1.73 5.79 7.25
C ASN A 83 1.92 4.32 6.83
N ARG A 84 0.86 3.66 6.39
CA ARG A 84 0.86 2.23 6.04
C ARG A 84 -0.06 1.95 4.86
N ASN A 85 -0.06 0.68 4.42
CA ASN A 85 -0.97 0.15 3.41
C ASN A 85 -0.93 0.92 2.10
N GLY A 86 0.26 1.38 1.69
CA GLY A 86 0.45 2.04 0.41
C GLY A 86 0.15 1.09 -0.75
N VAL A 87 -0.76 1.48 -1.65
CA VAL A 87 -1.05 0.75 -2.87
C VAL A 87 -1.15 1.71 -4.05
N LEU A 88 -0.36 1.45 -5.08
CA LEU A 88 -0.37 2.23 -6.32
C LEU A 88 -1.58 1.84 -7.18
N PHE A 89 -2.09 2.80 -7.93
CA PHE A 89 -3.00 2.53 -9.03
C PHE A 89 -2.22 1.96 -10.23
N PRO A 90 -2.81 1.05 -11.02
CA PRO A 90 -2.10 0.35 -12.11
C PRO A 90 -1.85 1.21 -13.35
N LYS A 91 -2.17 2.48 -13.28
CA LYS A 91 -1.86 3.49 -14.30
C LYS A 91 -1.77 4.88 -13.68
N LYS A 92 -1.16 5.81 -14.39
CA LYS A 92 -1.19 7.22 -14.03
C LYS A 92 -2.60 7.80 -14.16
N ILE A 93 -3.01 8.57 -13.19
CA ILE A 93 -4.28 9.30 -13.17
C ILE A 93 -3.97 10.79 -13.40
N GLY A 94 -4.51 11.37 -14.47
CA GLY A 94 -4.17 12.73 -14.87
C GLY A 94 -2.67 12.96 -15.13
N GLY A 95 -1.97 11.94 -15.65
CA GLY A 95 -0.54 11.99 -15.95
C GLY A 95 0.37 11.84 -14.73
N LYS A 96 -0.16 11.54 -13.53
CA LYS A 96 0.59 11.37 -12.28
C LYS A 96 0.40 9.98 -11.70
N TYR A 97 1.42 9.48 -11.02
CA TYR A 97 1.28 8.32 -10.16
C TYR A 97 0.29 8.62 -9.04
N ALA A 98 -0.50 7.63 -8.70
CA ALA A 98 -1.54 7.74 -7.68
C ALA A 98 -1.41 6.61 -6.67
N MET A 99 -1.60 6.91 -5.40
CA MET A 99 -1.50 5.95 -4.31
C MET A 99 -2.62 6.16 -3.29
N LEU A 100 -3.20 5.06 -2.84
CA LEU A 100 -3.98 5.03 -1.61
C LEU A 100 -3.07 4.63 -0.45
N SER A 101 -3.27 5.27 0.70
CA SER A 101 -2.51 4.99 1.91
C SER A 101 -3.37 5.19 3.15
N ARG A 102 -2.85 4.75 4.29
CA ARG A 102 -3.51 4.96 5.58
C ARG A 102 -2.54 5.58 6.57
N PRO A 103 -2.49 6.91 6.67
CA PRO A 103 -1.95 7.56 7.84
C PRO A 103 -2.76 7.12 9.05
N SER A 104 -2.11 6.78 10.15
CA SER A 104 -2.82 6.25 11.33
C SER A 104 -2.05 6.52 12.61
N ASP A 105 -2.79 6.89 13.63
CA ASP A 105 -2.35 6.95 15.01
C ASP A 105 -3.28 6.10 15.89
N THR A 106 -2.72 5.52 16.94
CA THR A 106 -3.47 4.80 17.98
C THR A 106 -3.32 5.44 19.35
N GLY A 107 -2.66 6.59 19.40
CA GLY A 107 -2.41 7.33 20.61
C GLY A 107 -3.52 8.31 20.99
N HIS A 108 -3.14 9.55 21.26
CA HIS A 108 -4.04 10.59 21.77
C HIS A 108 -5.21 10.93 20.83
N THR A 109 -4.96 10.93 19.53
CA THR A 109 -5.99 11.17 18.50
C THR A 109 -6.02 9.98 17.55
N ALA A 110 -6.78 8.95 17.93
CA ALA A 110 -6.87 7.73 17.16
C ALA A 110 -7.57 7.99 15.81
N PHE A 111 -6.95 7.58 14.73
CA PHE A 111 -7.53 7.60 13.37
C PHE A 111 -6.91 6.50 12.51
N GLY A 112 -7.57 6.18 11.41
CA GLY A 112 -7.13 5.11 10.53
C GLY A 112 -7.91 5.07 9.22
N ASP A 113 -7.98 6.23 8.54
CA ASP A 113 -8.75 6.45 7.32
C ASP A 113 -7.89 6.25 6.07
N ILE A 114 -8.54 6.03 4.92
CA ILE A 114 -7.89 5.91 3.62
C ILE A 114 -7.79 7.28 2.97
N PHE A 115 -6.58 7.61 2.54
CA PHE A 115 -6.26 8.83 1.80
C PHE A 115 -5.70 8.49 0.42
N TYR A 116 -5.94 9.41 -0.51
CA TYR A 116 -5.37 9.44 -1.84
C TYR A 116 -4.24 10.46 -1.91
N SER A 117 -3.19 10.16 -2.67
CA SER A 117 -2.08 11.07 -2.93
C SER A 117 -1.58 10.91 -4.35
N GLN A 118 -0.98 11.96 -4.89
CA GLN A 118 -0.38 11.97 -6.23
C GLN A 118 1.11 12.30 -6.17
N SER A 119 1.85 11.79 -7.15
CA SER A 119 3.25 12.11 -7.38
C SER A 119 3.54 12.22 -8.89
N PRO A 120 4.34 13.18 -9.34
CA PRO A 120 4.81 13.23 -10.72
C PRO A 120 5.86 12.17 -11.03
N ASP A 121 6.63 11.72 -10.03
CA ASP A 121 7.89 10.98 -10.17
C ASP A 121 8.11 9.84 -9.15
N LEU A 122 7.14 9.57 -8.24
CA LEU A 122 7.20 8.63 -7.12
C LEU A 122 8.06 9.09 -5.94
N GLU A 123 8.70 10.24 -6.03
CA GLU A 123 9.52 10.84 -4.98
C GLU A 123 8.75 11.94 -4.24
N TYR A 124 8.18 12.89 -4.99
CA TYR A 124 7.44 14.01 -4.41
C TYR A 124 5.94 13.72 -4.35
N TRP A 125 5.43 13.38 -3.15
CA TRP A 125 4.03 13.07 -2.91
C TRP A 125 3.25 14.26 -2.36
N GLY A 126 2.09 14.52 -2.95
CA GLY A 126 1.22 15.63 -2.54
C GLY A 126 -0.23 15.40 -2.94
N HIS A 127 -1.02 16.48 -2.96
CA HIS A 127 -2.44 16.43 -3.33
C HIS A 127 -3.21 15.42 -2.49
N HIS A 128 -2.92 15.43 -1.17
CA HIS A 128 -3.52 14.49 -0.22
C HIS A 128 -5.01 14.76 -0.07
N ARG A 129 -5.83 13.71 -0.24
CA ARG A 129 -7.28 13.80 -0.14
C ARG A 129 -7.84 12.64 0.66
N PHE A 130 -8.81 12.94 1.50
CA PHE A 130 -9.62 11.94 2.16
C PHE A 130 -10.44 11.15 1.13
N VAL A 131 -10.49 9.83 1.27
CA VAL A 131 -11.26 8.93 0.41
C VAL A 131 -12.36 8.25 1.18
N MET A 132 -12.00 7.58 2.27
CA MET A 132 -12.94 6.80 3.05
C MET A 132 -12.51 6.75 4.51
N GLY A 133 -13.46 6.94 5.43
CA GLY A 133 -13.24 6.89 6.86
C GLY A 133 -13.69 5.61 7.52
N THR A 134 -13.23 5.44 8.76
CA THR A 134 -13.78 4.45 9.68
C THR A 134 -15.27 4.71 9.91
N PHE A 135 -15.98 3.68 10.33
CA PHE A 135 -17.41 3.83 10.66
C PHE A 135 -17.55 4.46 12.05
N GLY A 136 -17.37 5.79 12.08
CA GLY A 136 -17.45 6.57 13.31
C GLY A 136 -18.84 6.50 13.97
N GLY A 137 -18.86 6.45 15.32
CA GLY A 137 -20.10 6.47 16.10
C GLY A 137 -20.63 5.10 16.51
N ASP A 138 -20.20 4.01 15.87
CA ASP A 138 -20.51 2.64 16.30
C ASP A 138 -19.21 1.87 16.58
N ALA A 139 -18.83 1.82 17.85
CA ALA A 139 -17.62 1.11 18.28
C ALA A 139 -17.67 -0.42 18.07
N SER A 140 -18.84 -0.98 17.76
CA SER A 140 -19.02 -2.40 17.46
C SER A 140 -18.93 -2.73 15.97
N ALA A 141 -18.91 -1.70 15.10
CA ALA A 141 -18.80 -1.90 13.67
C ALA A 141 -17.45 -2.56 13.30
N TRP A 142 -17.50 -3.47 12.34
CA TRP A 142 -16.32 -4.24 11.92
C TRP A 142 -15.16 -3.39 11.37
N GLN A 143 -15.41 -2.14 11.05
CA GLN A 143 -14.44 -1.16 10.57
C GLN A 143 -14.33 0.07 11.50
N ALA A 144 -14.64 -0.11 12.79
CA ALA A 144 -14.70 1.01 13.73
C ALA A 144 -13.32 1.58 14.10
N THR A 145 -12.27 0.74 14.14
CA THR A 145 -10.95 1.17 14.62
C THR A 145 -10.09 1.77 13.53
N LYS A 146 -9.99 1.11 12.38
CA LYS A 146 -9.22 1.54 11.22
C LYS A 146 -9.65 0.77 9.98
N ILE A 147 -9.43 1.37 8.82
CA ILE A 147 -9.59 0.74 7.52
C ILE A 147 -8.28 0.91 6.73
N GLY A 148 -8.06 0.09 5.72
CA GLY A 148 -6.85 0.24 4.90
C GLY A 148 -6.99 -0.43 3.54
N PRO A 149 -6.38 0.15 2.48
CA PRO A 149 -6.37 -0.47 1.17
C PRO A 149 -5.78 -1.88 1.22
N GLY A 150 -6.35 -2.76 0.44
CA GLY A 150 -5.88 -4.13 0.26
C GLY A 150 -5.00 -4.26 -0.99
N PRO A 151 -5.41 -5.06 -1.99
CA PRO A 151 -4.68 -5.20 -3.26
C PRO A 151 -4.79 -3.96 -4.13
N VAL A 152 -4.08 -3.99 -5.26
CA VAL A 152 -4.14 -2.96 -6.31
C VAL A 152 -5.58 -2.75 -6.76
N PRO A 153 -6.07 -1.49 -6.83
CA PRO A 153 -7.40 -1.18 -7.31
C PRO A 153 -7.63 -1.70 -8.72
N ILE A 154 -8.82 -2.24 -8.96
CA ILE A 154 -9.21 -2.80 -10.26
C ILE A 154 -10.04 -1.77 -11.02
N GLU A 155 -9.63 -1.42 -12.22
CA GLU A 155 -10.39 -0.54 -13.08
C GLU A 155 -11.61 -1.25 -13.65
N THR A 156 -12.77 -0.61 -13.58
CA THR A 156 -14.04 -1.07 -14.17
C THR A 156 -14.68 0.08 -14.94
N ASP A 157 -15.70 -0.21 -15.74
CA ASP A 157 -16.44 0.83 -16.48
C ASP A 157 -17.16 1.83 -15.56
N GLU A 158 -17.43 1.43 -14.30
CA GLU A 158 -18.19 2.23 -13.34
C GLU A 158 -17.28 2.97 -12.33
N GLY A 159 -16.01 2.57 -12.21
CA GLY A 159 -15.08 3.15 -11.24
C GLY A 159 -13.92 2.22 -10.90
N TRP A 160 -13.16 2.61 -9.88
CA TRP A 160 -12.11 1.78 -9.32
C TRP A 160 -12.65 0.90 -8.21
N LEU A 161 -12.69 -0.41 -8.43
CA LEU A 161 -13.05 -1.36 -7.38
C LEU A 161 -11.88 -1.47 -6.40
N LEU A 162 -12.10 -0.97 -5.20
CA LEU A 162 -11.18 -1.10 -4.07
C LEU A 162 -11.64 -2.25 -3.17
N ILE A 163 -10.79 -3.27 -3.03
CA ILE A 163 -10.92 -4.23 -1.96
C ILE A 163 -10.10 -3.71 -0.78
N TYR A 164 -10.71 -3.58 0.38
CA TYR A 164 -10.07 -3.03 1.58
C TYR A 164 -10.30 -3.92 2.80
N HIS A 165 -9.57 -3.68 3.87
CA HIS A 165 -9.85 -4.31 5.15
C HIS A 165 -10.32 -3.27 6.16
N GLY A 166 -11.25 -3.69 7.00
CA GLY A 166 -11.65 -2.99 8.21
C GLY A 166 -11.20 -3.75 9.44
N VAL A 167 -11.02 -3.03 10.53
CA VAL A 167 -10.50 -3.57 11.78
C VAL A 167 -11.37 -3.12 12.95
N LEU A 168 -11.74 -4.09 13.74
CA LEU A 168 -12.38 -3.90 15.03
C LEU A 168 -11.40 -4.31 16.13
N GLN A 169 -11.19 -3.45 17.09
CA GLN A 169 -10.45 -3.78 18.31
C GLN A 169 -11.37 -4.43 19.35
N THR A 170 -10.95 -5.58 19.85
CA THR A 170 -11.66 -6.31 20.91
C THR A 170 -10.71 -6.54 22.11
N CYS A 171 -11.23 -7.04 23.20
CA CYS A 171 -10.42 -7.43 24.36
C CYS A 171 -9.42 -8.55 24.04
N ASN A 172 -9.66 -9.34 22.99
CA ASN A 172 -8.77 -10.42 22.55
C ASN A 172 -7.85 -10.02 21.38
N GLY A 173 -7.79 -8.73 21.01
CA GLY A 173 -6.97 -8.21 19.93
C GLY A 173 -7.78 -7.66 18.76
N PHE A 174 -7.16 -7.62 17.58
CA PHE A 174 -7.77 -7.06 16.37
C PHE A 174 -8.48 -8.13 15.55
N VAL A 175 -9.70 -7.81 15.12
CA VAL A 175 -10.47 -8.62 14.17
C VAL A 175 -10.46 -7.91 12.83
N TYR A 176 -9.94 -8.58 11.79
CA TYR A 176 -9.86 -8.07 10.42
C TYR A 176 -10.96 -8.68 9.56
N ARG A 177 -11.60 -7.85 8.75
CA ARG A 177 -12.60 -8.28 7.75
C ARG A 177 -12.39 -7.52 6.45
N MET A 178 -12.79 -8.11 5.34
CA MET A 178 -12.72 -7.50 4.02
C MET A 178 -14.04 -6.81 3.67
N GLY A 179 -13.90 -5.70 2.95
CA GLY A 179 -14.98 -4.98 2.30
C GLY A 179 -14.56 -4.58 0.89
N CYS A 180 -15.52 -4.06 0.12
CA CYS A 180 -15.25 -3.46 -1.18
C CYS A 180 -15.97 -2.11 -1.28
N ALA A 181 -15.38 -1.22 -2.06
CA ALA A 181 -15.92 0.10 -2.38
C ALA A 181 -15.63 0.42 -3.85
N LEU A 182 -16.53 1.17 -4.47
CA LEU A 182 -16.32 1.71 -5.81
C LEU A 182 -15.92 3.17 -5.67
N LEU A 183 -14.75 3.52 -6.21
CA LEU A 183 -14.22 4.87 -6.22
C LEU A 183 -14.42 5.47 -7.62
N ASP A 184 -14.68 6.78 -7.68
CA ASP A 184 -14.81 7.49 -8.95
C ASP A 184 -13.55 7.35 -9.81
N LEU A 185 -13.71 7.12 -11.11
CA LEU A 185 -12.60 6.97 -12.06
C LEU A 185 -11.71 8.20 -12.14
N SER A 186 -12.28 9.37 -11.98
CA SER A 186 -11.52 10.60 -12.09
C SER A 186 -10.59 10.85 -10.91
N LEU A 187 -11.01 10.46 -9.69
CA LEU A 187 -10.33 10.75 -8.42
C LEU A 187 -9.76 12.17 -8.30
N ILE A 188 -10.10 13.01 -9.30
CA ILE A 188 -9.64 14.41 -9.43
C ILE A 188 -10.59 15.33 -8.65
N HIS A 189 -11.82 14.88 -8.44
CA HIS A 189 -12.92 15.66 -7.87
C HIS A 189 -13.54 15.00 -6.62
N ILE A 190 -12.70 14.54 -5.72
CA ILE A 190 -13.18 14.13 -4.40
C ILE A 190 -13.19 15.34 -3.47
#